data_8955e946af8e2126a3a47a275e8cf163
#
_entry.id   8955e946af8e2126a3a47a275e8cf163
#
_cell.length_a   1.000
_cell.length_b   1.000
_cell.length_c   1.000
_cell.angle_alpha   90.00
_cell.angle_beta   90.00
_cell.angle_gamma   90.00
#
_symmetry.space_group_name_H-M   'P 1'
#
loop_
_entity.id
_entity.type
_entity.pdbx_description
1 polymer ?
#
loop_
_entity_poly.entity_id
_entity_poly.type
_entity_poly.pdbx_seq_one_letter_code
_entity_poly.pdbx_strand_id
1 'polypeptide(L)'
;MNPTLNPDPKELVKFYPRGNKELLSAFYQFQPTDTIAWFKERGVELKTEADGRMFPTTDNSQTIIDCFLYFAQKLRIQILTQQSVQNIQKKETDWQITTPNQQFLCKKLVITTGSNPKMWEMMQSLGHKIVEPVPSLFTFSVEKKNSITDLSGISSAVSLQVAQTKLQTEGNLLITHKGFSGPAVLKLSAWGAPILADKNYKNLEAQTKELVQLIKKVQ
;
A
#
# COMPACT_ATOMS: atom_id res chain seq x y z
N MET A 1 -10.42 14.81 -5.68
CA MET A 1 -10.98 13.92 -6.72
C MET A 1 -10.56 12.50 -6.38
N ASN A 2 -11.48 11.57 -6.37
CA ASN A 2 -11.23 10.20 -5.94
C ASN A 2 -10.63 9.38 -7.09
N PRO A 3 -9.47 8.75 -6.93
CA PRO A 3 -8.80 8.01 -8.00
C PRO A 3 -9.60 6.80 -8.51
N THR A 4 -10.48 6.24 -7.68
CA THR A 4 -11.28 5.08 -8.07
C THR A 4 -12.44 5.43 -9.00
N LEU A 5 -12.84 6.70 -9.07
CA LEU A 5 -13.89 7.20 -9.94
C LEU A 5 -13.35 7.84 -11.22
N ASN A 6 -12.05 8.11 -11.32
CA ASN A 6 -11.46 8.68 -12.51
C ASN A 6 -10.93 7.58 -13.44
N PRO A 7 -11.53 7.34 -14.57
CA PRO A 7 -11.12 6.31 -15.52
C PRO A 7 -9.83 6.67 -16.29
N ASP A 8 -9.35 7.92 -16.23
CA ASP A 8 -8.15 8.31 -16.96
C ASP A 8 -6.88 7.80 -16.24
N PRO A 9 -6.12 6.86 -16.83
CA PRO A 9 -4.87 6.38 -16.28
C PRO A 9 -3.87 7.47 -15.93
N LYS A 10 -3.85 8.59 -16.67
CA LYS A 10 -2.97 9.74 -16.40
C LYS A 10 -3.31 10.42 -15.07
N GLU A 11 -4.59 10.47 -14.71
CA GLU A 11 -4.99 11.00 -13.41
C GLU A 11 -4.75 9.98 -12.29
N LEU A 12 -5.01 8.70 -12.57
CA LEU A 12 -4.79 7.62 -11.59
C LEU A 12 -3.34 7.54 -11.14
N VAL A 13 -2.36 7.63 -12.04
CA VAL A 13 -0.94 7.55 -11.68
C VAL A 13 -0.45 8.69 -10.79
N LYS A 14 -1.15 9.82 -10.74
CA LYS A 14 -0.81 10.95 -9.85
C LYS A 14 -0.95 10.60 -8.36
N PHE A 15 -1.66 9.53 -8.02
CA PHE A 15 -1.80 9.04 -6.66
C PHE A 15 -0.69 8.06 -6.24
N TYR A 16 0.20 7.72 -7.17
CA TYR A 16 1.34 6.84 -6.89
C TYR A 16 2.61 7.67 -6.71
N PRO A 17 3.15 7.79 -5.49
CA PRO A 17 4.34 8.60 -5.21
C PRO A 17 5.58 8.15 -5.99
N ARG A 18 5.63 6.86 -6.35
CA ARG A 18 6.72 6.19 -7.06
C ARG A 18 6.14 5.15 -8.01
N GLY A 19 6.84 4.87 -9.11
CA GLY A 19 6.40 3.91 -10.13
C GLY A 19 5.25 4.41 -11.03
N ASN A 20 4.92 5.69 -10.96
CA ASN A 20 3.80 6.27 -11.73
C ASN A 20 3.99 6.17 -13.24
N LYS A 21 5.22 6.28 -13.74
CA LYS A 21 5.54 6.15 -15.17
C LYS A 21 5.40 4.71 -15.64
N GLU A 22 5.91 3.78 -14.84
CA GLU A 22 5.87 2.33 -15.10
C GLU A 22 4.44 1.79 -15.04
N LEU A 23 3.63 2.28 -14.10
CA LEU A 23 2.24 1.88 -13.95
C LEU A 23 1.31 2.40 -15.03
N LEU A 24 1.66 3.50 -15.71
CA LEU A 24 0.80 4.13 -16.69
C LEU A 24 0.36 3.15 -17.80
N SER A 25 1.30 2.38 -18.35
CA SER A 25 1.00 1.39 -19.39
C SER A 25 0.08 0.27 -18.89
N ALA A 26 0.31 -0.21 -17.66
CA ALA A 26 -0.54 -1.23 -17.05
C ALA A 26 -1.97 -0.73 -16.84
N PHE A 27 -2.15 0.51 -16.40
CA PHE A 27 -3.48 1.10 -16.20
C PHE A 27 -4.22 1.38 -17.49
N TYR A 28 -3.53 1.57 -18.63
CA TYR A 28 -4.20 1.60 -19.92
C TYR A 28 -4.71 0.23 -20.37
N GLN A 29 -4.12 -0.87 -19.86
CA GLN A 29 -4.56 -2.23 -20.18
C GLN A 29 -5.66 -2.73 -19.24
N PHE A 30 -5.65 -2.30 -17.97
CA PHE A 30 -6.62 -2.72 -16.98
C PHE A 30 -6.86 -1.59 -15.96
N GLN A 31 -8.03 -0.99 -16.03
CA GLN A 31 -8.42 0.19 -15.27
C GLN A 31 -9.33 -0.15 -14.08
N PRO A 32 -9.60 0.78 -13.16
CA PRO A 32 -10.59 0.59 -12.11
C PRO A 32 -11.98 0.19 -12.64
N THR A 33 -12.40 0.76 -13.78
CA THR A 33 -13.66 0.40 -14.46
C THR A 33 -13.69 -1.04 -14.91
N ASP A 34 -12.54 -1.57 -15.38
CA ASP A 34 -12.42 -2.99 -15.76
C ASP A 34 -12.50 -3.90 -14.54
N THR A 35 -11.92 -3.48 -13.42
CA THR A 35 -12.06 -4.20 -12.14
C THR A 35 -13.54 -4.27 -11.71
N ILE A 36 -14.28 -3.16 -11.80
CA ILE A 36 -15.70 -3.11 -11.48
C ILE A 36 -16.48 -4.05 -12.38
N ALA A 37 -16.27 -3.97 -13.70
CA ALA A 37 -16.91 -4.83 -14.69
C ALA A 37 -16.58 -6.32 -14.43
N TRP A 38 -15.31 -6.62 -14.14
CA TRP A 38 -14.85 -7.96 -13.83
C TRP A 38 -15.60 -8.60 -12.65
N PHE A 39 -15.79 -7.85 -11.56
CA PHE A 39 -16.57 -8.33 -10.40
C PHE A 39 -18.06 -8.46 -10.70
N LYS A 40 -18.63 -7.47 -11.39
CA LYS A 40 -20.06 -7.46 -11.79
C LYS A 40 -20.41 -8.67 -12.67
N GLU A 41 -19.59 -8.96 -13.67
CA GLU A 41 -19.76 -10.14 -14.53
C GLU A 41 -19.68 -11.47 -13.75
N ARG A 42 -19.12 -11.42 -12.54
CA ARG A 42 -18.98 -12.57 -11.63
C ARG A 42 -20.00 -12.57 -10.50
N GLY A 43 -21.03 -11.72 -10.61
CA GLY A 43 -22.12 -11.66 -9.64
C GLY A 43 -21.80 -10.92 -8.35
N VAL A 44 -20.70 -10.15 -8.33
CA VAL A 44 -20.34 -9.29 -7.19
C VAL A 44 -20.63 -7.84 -7.53
N GLU A 45 -21.66 -7.29 -6.92
CA GLU A 45 -22.00 -5.87 -7.03
C GLU A 45 -21.14 -5.05 -6.06
N LEU A 46 -20.60 -3.93 -6.59
CA LEU A 46 -19.78 -3.00 -5.84
C LEU A 46 -20.51 -1.68 -5.65
N LYS A 47 -20.34 -1.04 -4.51
CA LYS A 47 -20.80 0.32 -4.21
C LYS A 47 -19.61 1.25 -4.00
N THR A 48 -19.82 2.53 -4.26
CA THR A 48 -18.83 3.58 -4.03
C THR A 48 -19.25 4.41 -2.82
N GLU A 49 -18.38 4.52 -1.83
CA GLU A 49 -18.55 5.38 -0.67
C GLU A 49 -18.34 6.86 -1.02
N ALA A 50 -18.77 7.77 -0.13
CA ALA A 50 -18.69 9.21 -0.34
C ALA A 50 -17.25 9.72 -0.56
N ASP A 51 -16.24 9.04 0.00
CA ASP A 51 -14.82 9.30 -0.22
C ASP A 51 -14.26 8.56 -1.44
N GLY A 52 -15.15 7.77 -2.14
CA GLY A 52 -14.99 6.99 -3.35
C GLY A 52 -14.20 5.70 -3.20
N ARG A 53 -13.94 5.25 -2.00
CA ARG A 53 -13.56 3.86 -1.79
C ARG A 53 -14.66 2.96 -2.28
N MET A 54 -14.28 1.80 -2.82
CA MET A 54 -15.22 0.82 -3.32
C MET A 54 -15.27 -0.40 -2.42
N PHE A 55 -16.48 -0.86 -2.15
CA PHE A 55 -16.76 -2.04 -1.33
C PHE A 55 -17.80 -2.91 -2.01
N PRO A 56 -17.87 -4.22 -1.70
CA PRO A 56 -19.03 -5.01 -2.09
C PRO A 56 -20.28 -4.48 -1.40
N THR A 57 -21.42 -4.54 -2.08
CA THR A 57 -22.71 -4.09 -1.52
C THR A 57 -23.12 -4.83 -0.25
N THR A 58 -22.52 -5.99 -0.01
CA THR A 58 -22.72 -6.80 1.21
C THR A 58 -21.98 -6.24 2.43
N ASP A 59 -21.10 -5.25 2.28
CA ASP A 59 -20.20 -4.73 3.32
C ASP A 59 -19.31 -5.80 3.98
N ASN A 60 -19.09 -6.92 3.30
CA ASN A 60 -18.33 -8.05 3.80
C ASN A 60 -17.21 -8.42 2.81
N SER A 61 -15.96 -8.34 3.25
CA SER A 61 -14.78 -8.73 2.44
C SER A 61 -14.82 -10.21 2.01
N GLN A 62 -15.52 -11.06 2.75
CA GLN A 62 -15.71 -12.47 2.41
C GLN A 62 -16.33 -12.65 1.03
N THR A 63 -17.24 -11.75 0.60
CA THR A 63 -17.83 -11.75 -0.74
C THR A 63 -16.78 -11.74 -1.86
N ILE A 64 -15.72 -10.96 -1.67
CA ILE A 64 -14.59 -10.87 -2.62
C ILE A 64 -13.77 -12.16 -2.60
N ILE A 65 -13.49 -12.69 -1.40
CA ILE A 65 -12.76 -13.95 -1.22
C ILE A 65 -13.50 -15.10 -1.86
N ASP A 66 -14.80 -15.23 -1.58
CA ASP A 66 -15.66 -16.30 -2.11
C ASP A 66 -15.73 -16.25 -3.64
N CYS A 67 -15.79 -15.04 -4.22
CA CYS A 67 -15.73 -14.86 -5.66
C CYS A 67 -14.44 -15.48 -6.25
N PHE A 68 -13.29 -15.14 -5.69
CA PHE A 68 -12.03 -15.71 -6.16
C PHE A 68 -11.94 -17.22 -5.98
N LEU A 69 -12.35 -17.74 -4.82
CA LEU A 69 -12.32 -19.17 -4.54
C LEU A 69 -13.25 -19.96 -5.47
N TYR A 70 -14.46 -19.45 -5.69
CA TYR A 70 -15.39 -20.05 -6.63
C TYR A 70 -14.83 -20.16 -8.05
N PHE A 71 -14.26 -19.06 -8.57
CA PHE A 71 -13.69 -19.08 -9.92
C PHE A 71 -12.41 -19.88 -10.01
N ALA A 72 -11.57 -19.91 -8.97
CA ALA A 72 -10.43 -20.80 -8.91
C ALA A 72 -10.87 -22.27 -9.04
N GLN A 73 -11.89 -22.68 -8.30
CA GLN A 73 -12.44 -24.02 -8.38
C GLN A 73 -13.04 -24.31 -9.78
N LYS A 74 -13.85 -23.40 -10.31
CA LYS A 74 -14.46 -23.52 -11.63
C LYS A 74 -13.43 -23.67 -12.75
N LEU A 75 -12.32 -22.96 -12.64
CA LEU A 75 -11.19 -23.00 -13.59
C LEU A 75 -10.18 -24.09 -13.27
N ARG A 76 -10.43 -24.93 -12.27
CA ARG A 76 -9.53 -26.01 -11.82
C ARG A 76 -8.13 -25.51 -11.42
N ILE A 77 -8.06 -24.32 -10.86
CA ILE A 77 -6.83 -23.75 -10.29
C ILE A 77 -6.62 -24.40 -8.92
N GLN A 78 -5.46 -25.04 -8.72
CA GLN A 78 -5.10 -25.61 -7.43
C GLN A 78 -4.57 -24.52 -6.50
N ILE A 79 -5.23 -24.33 -5.35
CA ILE A 79 -4.77 -23.46 -4.27
C ILE A 79 -4.15 -24.34 -3.21
N LEU A 80 -2.83 -24.21 -3.04
CA LEU A 80 -2.06 -24.99 -2.07
C LEU A 80 -1.66 -24.06 -0.90
N THR A 81 -2.31 -24.23 0.23
CA THR A 81 -1.98 -23.51 1.46
C THR A 81 -0.86 -24.21 2.23
N GLN A 82 -0.26 -23.53 3.21
CA GLN A 82 0.83 -24.05 4.06
C GLN A 82 2.07 -24.53 3.26
N GLN A 83 2.27 -23.96 2.07
CA GLN A 83 3.41 -24.23 1.20
C GLN A 83 4.34 -23.00 1.16
N SER A 84 5.08 -22.80 2.23
CA SER A 84 6.07 -21.71 2.28
C SER A 84 7.19 -21.99 1.27
N VAL A 85 7.36 -21.11 0.29
CA VAL A 85 8.45 -21.24 -0.69
C VAL A 85 9.79 -21.01 0.01
N GLN A 86 10.69 -22.00 -0.10
CA GLN A 86 12.02 -21.99 0.48
C GLN A 86 13.11 -21.67 -0.54
N ASN A 87 12.90 -22.05 -1.80
CA ASN A 87 13.87 -21.84 -2.86
C ASN A 87 13.20 -21.76 -4.23
N ILE A 88 13.77 -20.96 -5.12
CA ILE A 88 13.39 -20.82 -6.52
C ILE A 88 14.65 -20.93 -7.37
N GLN A 89 14.64 -21.81 -8.34
CA GLN A 89 15.77 -22.01 -9.25
C GLN A 89 15.31 -22.05 -10.69
N LYS A 90 16.07 -21.44 -11.60
CA LYS A 90 15.91 -21.59 -13.03
C LYS A 90 16.59 -22.89 -13.47
N LYS A 91 15.86 -23.75 -14.18
CA LYS A 91 16.35 -25.01 -14.76
C LYS A 91 16.11 -24.93 -16.26
N GLU A 92 17.15 -24.73 -17.04
CA GLU A 92 17.03 -24.61 -18.50
C GLU A 92 15.80 -23.81 -18.97
N THR A 93 14.69 -24.51 -19.26
CA THR A 93 13.42 -23.92 -19.70
C THR A 93 12.40 -23.74 -18.60
N ASP A 94 12.57 -24.42 -17.46
CA ASP A 94 11.58 -24.49 -16.39
C ASP A 94 12.02 -23.79 -15.11
N TRP A 95 11.08 -23.53 -14.24
CA TRP A 95 11.31 -23.08 -12.89
C TRP A 95 11.06 -24.19 -11.89
N GLN A 96 11.99 -24.40 -10.97
CA GLN A 96 11.83 -25.30 -9.85
C GLN A 96 11.56 -24.48 -8.58
N ILE A 97 10.45 -24.78 -7.93
CA ILE A 97 10.05 -24.15 -6.66
C ILE A 97 10.09 -25.23 -5.58
N THR A 98 10.84 -24.99 -4.52
CA THR A 98 10.97 -25.91 -3.37
C THR A 98 10.19 -25.38 -2.18
N THR A 99 9.37 -26.24 -1.60
CA THR A 99 8.65 -26.02 -0.33
C THR A 99 9.08 -27.08 0.68
N PRO A 100 8.70 -27.00 1.97
CA PRO A 100 9.08 -28.01 2.95
C PRO A 100 8.65 -29.44 2.58
N ASN A 101 7.53 -29.58 1.88
CA ASN A 101 6.90 -30.87 1.68
C ASN A 101 7.11 -31.41 0.27
N GLN A 102 7.41 -30.59 -0.73
CA GLN A 102 7.49 -31.00 -2.12
C GLN A 102 8.19 -29.99 -3.03
N GLN A 103 8.44 -30.39 -4.27
CA GLN A 103 8.98 -29.55 -5.31
C GLN A 103 7.97 -29.41 -6.45
N PHE A 104 7.90 -28.24 -7.03
CA PHE A 104 7.07 -27.94 -8.19
C PHE A 104 7.95 -27.56 -9.37
N LEU A 105 7.54 -27.98 -10.57
CA LEU A 105 8.15 -27.54 -11.84
C LEU A 105 7.10 -26.78 -12.63
N CYS A 106 7.45 -25.62 -13.17
CA CYS A 106 6.56 -24.85 -14.04
C CYS A 106 7.33 -24.08 -15.11
N LYS A 107 6.69 -23.86 -16.24
CA LYS A 107 7.27 -23.09 -17.35
C LYS A 107 7.26 -21.58 -17.08
N LYS A 108 6.25 -21.10 -16.37
CA LYS A 108 6.07 -19.68 -16.02
C LYS A 108 5.81 -19.56 -14.54
N LEU A 109 6.52 -18.65 -13.90
CA LEU A 109 6.38 -18.33 -12.48
C LEU A 109 5.96 -16.86 -12.33
N VAL A 110 4.90 -16.63 -11.56
CA VAL A 110 4.45 -15.28 -11.19
C VAL A 110 4.60 -15.12 -9.68
N ILE A 111 5.32 -14.09 -9.24
CA ILE A 111 5.58 -13.80 -7.83
C ILE A 111 4.73 -12.61 -7.41
N THR A 112 3.81 -12.83 -6.47
CA THR A 112 2.86 -11.82 -5.97
C THR A 112 2.80 -11.82 -4.43
N THR A 113 3.96 -11.97 -3.79
CA THR A 113 4.10 -12.19 -2.34
C THR A 113 4.09 -10.91 -1.51
N GLY A 114 3.89 -9.75 -2.14
CA GLY A 114 3.95 -8.46 -1.45
C GLY A 114 5.31 -8.18 -0.80
N SER A 115 5.31 -7.51 0.35
CA SER A 115 6.52 -7.14 1.10
C SER A 115 7.05 -8.31 1.91
N ASN A 116 7.69 -9.27 1.24
CA ASN A 116 8.28 -10.45 1.87
C ASN A 116 9.82 -10.44 1.73
N PRO A 117 10.59 -10.16 2.81
CA PRO A 117 12.05 -10.07 2.74
C PRO A 117 12.72 -11.35 2.22
N LYS A 118 12.25 -12.53 2.63
CA LYS A 118 12.80 -13.81 2.11
C LYS A 118 12.63 -13.96 0.61
N MET A 119 11.50 -13.45 0.06
CA MET A 119 11.31 -13.47 -1.37
C MET A 119 12.26 -12.49 -2.08
N TRP A 120 12.54 -11.34 -1.50
CA TRP A 120 13.52 -10.39 -2.06
C TRP A 120 14.92 -10.99 -2.10
N GLU A 121 15.35 -11.70 -1.05
CA GLU A 121 16.62 -12.45 -1.02
C GLU A 121 16.68 -13.51 -2.15
N MET A 122 15.58 -14.25 -2.36
CA MET A 122 15.49 -15.22 -3.47
C MET A 122 15.57 -14.52 -4.83
N MET A 123 14.88 -13.37 -5.01
CA MET A 123 14.97 -12.60 -6.24
C MET A 123 16.38 -12.06 -6.48
N GLN A 124 17.07 -11.62 -5.42
CA GLN A 124 18.45 -11.17 -5.50
C GLN A 124 19.38 -12.31 -5.93
N SER A 125 19.18 -13.53 -5.40
CA SER A 125 19.96 -14.72 -5.82
C SER A 125 19.73 -15.13 -7.27
N LEU A 126 18.59 -14.73 -7.85
CA LEU A 126 18.28 -14.90 -9.28
C LEU A 126 18.83 -13.76 -10.17
N GLY A 127 19.60 -12.84 -9.61
CA GLY A 127 20.24 -11.75 -10.32
C GLY A 127 19.44 -10.44 -10.39
N HIS A 128 18.30 -10.34 -9.69
CA HIS A 128 17.54 -9.10 -9.63
C HIS A 128 18.16 -8.11 -8.63
N LYS A 129 18.24 -6.84 -9.02
CA LYS A 129 18.63 -5.78 -8.11
C LYS A 129 17.45 -5.43 -7.21
N ILE A 130 17.61 -5.59 -5.91
CA ILE A 130 16.63 -5.15 -4.93
C ILE A 130 16.96 -3.73 -4.49
N VAL A 131 15.98 -2.83 -4.61
CA VAL A 131 16.05 -1.51 -4.00
C VAL A 131 15.53 -1.62 -2.58
N GLU A 132 16.35 -1.22 -1.61
CA GLU A 132 16.00 -1.30 -0.19
C GLU A 132 14.65 -0.65 0.08
N PRO A 133 13.68 -1.39 0.63
CA PRO A 133 12.37 -0.83 0.94
C PRO A 133 12.43 0.07 2.15
N VAL A 134 11.72 1.17 2.10
CA VAL A 134 11.57 2.11 3.19
C VAL A 134 10.12 2.15 3.68
N PRO A 135 9.87 2.34 5.00
CA PRO A 135 8.52 2.49 5.52
C PRO A 135 7.73 3.57 4.79
N SER A 136 6.46 3.31 4.55
CA SER A 136 5.52 4.19 3.87
C SER A 136 4.12 4.01 4.45
N LEU A 137 3.26 5.02 4.34
CA LEU A 137 1.90 4.99 4.91
C LEU A 137 1.89 4.73 6.42
N PHE A 138 2.74 5.43 7.16
CA PHE A 138 2.85 5.29 8.61
C PHE A 138 2.36 6.54 9.34
N THR A 139 2.08 6.37 10.63
CA THR A 139 1.70 7.42 11.56
C THR A 139 2.93 7.97 12.27
N PHE A 140 2.89 9.23 12.72
CA PHE A 140 3.96 9.83 13.50
C PHE A 140 3.68 9.68 14.98
N SER A 141 4.65 9.21 15.75
CA SER A 141 4.59 9.18 17.20
C SER A 141 5.18 10.45 17.81
N VAL A 142 4.63 10.90 18.92
CA VAL A 142 5.16 12.01 19.73
C VAL A 142 5.67 11.48 21.07
N GLU A 143 6.58 12.22 21.72
CA GLU A 143 7.09 11.85 23.05
C GLU A 143 5.95 11.80 24.09
N LYS A 144 6.07 10.89 25.04
CA LYS A 144 5.04 10.54 26.03
C LYS A 144 4.53 11.69 26.96
N LYS A 145 5.10 12.88 26.89
CA LYS A 145 4.69 14.07 27.71
C LYS A 145 4.28 15.24 26.83
N ASN A 146 3.59 15.00 25.74
CA ASN A 146 3.13 16.10 24.90
C ASN A 146 1.63 16.32 25.14
N SER A 147 1.25 17.52 25.57
CA SER A 147 -0.15 17.91 25.82
C SER A 147 -1.08 17.71 24.62
N ILE A 148 -0.53 17.56 23.41
CA ILE A 148 -1.34 17.33 22.22
C ILE A 148 -1.96 15.93 22.21
N THR A 149 -1.36 14.94 22.89
CA THR A 149 -1.94 13.59 22.99
C THR A 149 -3.17 13.54 23.88
N ASP A 150 -3.36 14.55 24.74
CA ASP A 150 -4.56 14.71 25.58
C ASP A 150 -5.80 15.06 24.73
N LEU A 151 -5.57 15.55 23.51
CA LEU A 151 -6.59 15.83 22.50
C LEU A 151 -6.89 14.62 21.61
N SER A 152 -6.56 13.41 22.05
CA SER A 152 -6.80 12.17 21.28
C SER A 152 -8.27 12.03 20.88
N GLY A 153 -8.50 11.68 19.62
CA GLY A 153 -9.82 11.56 19.01
C GLY A 153 -10.25 12.80 18.20
N ILE A 154 -9.57 13.93 18.36
CA ILE A 154 -9.87 15.13 17.56
C ILE A 154 -9.33 14.96 16.15
N SER A 155 -10.17 15.28 15.17
CA SER A 155 -9.80 15.37 13.76
C SER A 155 -9.99 16.80 13.24
N SER A 156 -9.00 17.33 12.52
CA SER A 156 -9.05 18.68 11.96
C SER A 156 -8.39 18.75 10.60
N ALA A 157 -8.87 19.64 9.72
CA ALA A 157 -8.22 19.95 8.46
C ALA A 157 -6.95 20.77 8.73
N VAL A 158 -5.83 20.32 8.21
CA VAL A 158 -4.52 20.96 8.44
C VAL A 158 -3.67 20.95 7.17
N SER A 159 -2.69 21.84 7.14
CA SER A 159 -1.54 21.75 6.25
C SER A 159 -0.33 21.25 7.05
N LEU A 160 0.31 20.17 6.57
CA LEU A 160 1.45 19.53 7.20
C LEU A 160 2.69 19.71 6.33
N GLN A 161 3.82 20.06 6.94
CA GLN A 161 5.09 20.15 6.25
C GLN A 161 6.19 19.46 7.06
N VAL A 162 7.07 18.73 6.38
CA VAL A 162 8.31 18.23 6.99
C VAL A 162 9.32 19.37 7.06
N ALA A 163 9.77 19.69 8.28
CA ALA A 163 10.70 20.77 8.53
C ALA A 163 11.96 20.68 7.63
N GLN A 164 12.44 21.84 7.17
CA GLN A 164 13.58 21.94 6.27
C GLN A 164 13.43 21.21 4.94
N THR A 165 12.22 20.93 4.50
CA THR A 165 11.91 20.34 3.19
C THR A 165 10.78 21.09 2.52
N LYS A 166 10.59 20.84 1.20
CA LYS A 166 9.40 21.31 0.45
C LYS A 166 8.24 20.31 0.52
N LEU A 167 8.38 19.24 1.30
CA LEU A 167 7.37 18.21 1.41
C LEU A 167 6.22 18.69 2.29
N GLN A 168 5.08 18.96 1.68
CA GLN A 168 3.86 19.33 2.39
C GLN A 168 2.63 18.59 1.84
N THR A 169 1.63 18.44 2.68
CA THR A 169 0.33 17.86 2.33
C THR A 169 -0.78 18.57 3.08
N GLU A 170 -1.99 18.51 2.50
CA GLU A 170 -3.20 19.03 3.12
C GLU A 170 -4.23 17.91 3.29
N GLY A 171 -5.07 18.04 4.28
CA GLY A 171 -6.15 17.11 4.59
C GLY A 171 -6.41 16.95 6.08
N ASN A 172 -7.26 16.00 6.43
CA ASN A 172 -7.58 15.75 7.83
C ASN A 172 -6.42 15.05 8.55
N LEU A 173 -6.05 15.61 9.70
CA LEU A 173 -5.18 15.02 10.70
C LEU A 173 -6.04 14.47 11.83
N LEU A 174 -5.73 13.29 12.31
CA LEU A 174 -6.30 12.69 13.51
C LEU A 174 -5.26 12.65 14.61
N ILE A 175 -5.55 13.26 15.75
CA ILE A 175 -4.73 13.15 16.96
C ILE A 175 -5.06 11.82 17.63
N THR A 176 -4.03 11.06 17.97
CA THR A 176 -4.15 9.78 18.67
C THR A 176 -3.37 9.83 19.98
N HIS A 177 -3.62 8.90 20.87
CA HIS A 177 -2.88 8.77 22.14
C HIS A 177 -1.37 8.52 21.97
N LYS A 178 -0.91 8.22 20.75
CA LYS A 178 0.52 8.02 20.42
C LYS A 178 1.10 9.12 19.54
N GLY A 179 0.27 10.00 18.98
CA GLY A 179 0.71 11.04 18.06
C GLY A 179 -0.28 11.34 16.94
N PHE A 180 0.18 11.41 15.70
CA PHE A 180 -0.61 11.88 14.56
C PHE A 180 -0.88 10.79 13.55
N SER A 181 -2.13 10.74 13.09
CA SER A 181 -2.62 9.86 12.02
C SER A 181 -3.56 10.66 11.10
N GLY A 182 -4.30 9.96 10.27
CA GLY A 182 -5.27 10.54 9.34
C GLY A 182 -4.73 10.73 7.93
N PRO A 183 -5.60 11.06 6.97
CA PRO A 183 -5.26 11.12 5.55
C PRO A 183 -4.07 12.02 5.20
N ALA A 184 -3.97 13.19 5.82
CA ALA A 184 -2.85 14.11 5.60
C ALA A 184 -1.51 13.50 6.03
N VAL A 185 -1.47 12.84 7.19
CA VAL A 185 -0.29 12.19 7.75
C VAL A 185 0.15 11.00 6.90
N LEU A 186 -0.80 10.13 6.54
CA LEU A 186 -0.53 8.97 5.70
C LEU A 186 -0.02 9.38 4.32
N LYS A 187 -0.61 10.42 3.72
CA LYS A 187 -0.14 10.98 2.45
C LYS A 187 1.27 11.55 2.59
N LEU A 188 1.53 12.35 3.64
CA LEU A 188 2.86 12.92 3.90
C LEU A 188 3.93 11.82 4.01
N SER A 189 3.66 10.77 4.80
CA SER A 189 4.59 9.66 4.99
C SER A 189 4.82 8.85 3.71
N ALA A 190 3.79 8.69 2.87
CA ALA A 190 3.91 7.97 1.59
C ALA A 190 4.77 8.74 0.58
N TRP A 191 4.51 10.04 0.41
CA TRP A 191 5.27 10.87 -0.52
C TRP A 191 6.68 11.14 -0.04
N GLY A 192 6.86 11.29 1.27
CA GLY A 192 8.13 11.58 1.92
C GLY A 192 8.97 10.37 2.28
N ALA A 193 8.53 9.14 2.01
CA ALA A 193 9.20 7.94 2.50
C ALA A 193 10.72 7.91 2.27
N PRO A 194 11.29 8.21 1.08
CA PRO A 194 12.74 8.27 0.90
C PRO A 194 13.40 9.38 1.73
N ILE A 195 12.81 10.57 1.75
CA ILE A 195 13.35 11.73 2.49
C ILE A 195 13.38 11.44 4.00
N LEU A 196 12.33 10.80 4.50
CA LEU A 196 12.21 10.45 5.91
C LEU A 196 13.16 9.31 6.29
N ALA A 197 13.41 8.36 5.38
CA ALA A 197 14.40 7.31 5.58
C ALA A 197 15.82 7.87 5.72
N ASP A 198 16.22 8.78 4.83
CA ASP A 198 17.54 9.42 4.87
C ASP A 198 17.78 10.24 6.15
N LYS A 199 16.69 10.81 6.71
CA LYS A 199 16.74 11.59 7.95
C LYS A 199 16.81 10.74 9.22
N ASN A 200 16.97 9.44 9.10
CA ASN A 200 16.97 8.48 10.19
C ASN A 200 15.72 8.59 11.09
N TYR A 201 14.76 7.73 10.93
CA TYR A 201 13.47 7.72 11.66
C TYR A 201 13.59 7.88 13.19
N LYS A 202 14.77 7.56 13.78
CA LYS A 202 15.05 7.78 15.21
C LYS A 202 15.06 9.25 15.62
N ASN A 203 15.30 10.18 14.68
CA ASN A 203 15.29 11.62 14.90
C ASN A 203 13.96 12.29 14.55
N LEU A 204 12.92 11.52 14.21
CA LEU A 204 11.58 12.04 13.94
C LEU A 204 10.95 12.72 15.16
N GLU A 205 11.35 12.40 16.38
CA GLU A 205 10.89 13.06 17.61
C GLU A 205 11.16 14.58 17.57
N ALA A 206 12.33 15.01 17.11
CA ALA A 206 12.66 16.43 16.96
C ALA A 206 11.82 17.11 15.85
N GLN A 207 11.60 16.39 14.75
CA GLN A 207 10.78 16.88 13.63
C GLN A 207 9.28 16.96 14.00
N THR A 208 8.81 16.06 14.84
CA THR A 208 7.42 16.08 15.35
C THR A 208 7.16 17.27 16.27
N LYS A 209 8.16 17.72 17.06
CA LYS A 209 8.04 18.94 17.87
C LYS A 209 7.87 20.20 17.00
N GLU A 210 8.59 20.30 15.88
CA GLU A 210 8.45 21.39 14.91
C GLU A 210 7.09 21.35 14.20
N LEU A 211 6.59 20.15 13.88
CA LEU A 211 5.27 19.94 13.29
C LEU A 211 4.16 20.42 14.24
N VAL A 212 4.29 20.14 15.54
CA VAL A 212 3.36 20.61 16.59
C VAL A 212 3.37 22.13 16.73
N GLN A 213 4.53 22.78 16.58
CA GLN A 213 4.61 24.25 16.59
C GLN A 213 3.92 24.86 15.38
N LEU A 214 3.97 24.21 14.21
CA LEU A 214 3.24 24.63 13.01
C LEU A 214 1.72 24.51 13.19
N ILE A 215 1.24 23.42 13.76
CA ILE A 215 -0.19 23.21 14.06
C ILE A 215 -0.71 24.28 15.02
N LYS A 216 0.05 24.65 16.04
CA LYS A 216 -0.30 25.74 16.99
C LYS A 216 -0.37 27.13 16.35
N LYS A 217 0.28 27.34 15.18
CA LYS A 217 0.21 28.61 14.44
C LYS A 217 -0.99 28.72 13.51
N VAL A 218 -1.68 27.62 13.24
CA VAL A 218 -2.86 27.55 12.35
C VAL A 218 -4.17 27.62 13.15
N GLN A 219 -4.13 27.44 14.47
CA GLN A 219 -5.24 27.73 15.41
C GLN A 219 -5.14 29.18 15.91
#